data_9632cdc2d0b034947573391c31c6c786
#
_entry.id   9632cdc2d0b034947573391c31c6c786
#
_cell.length_a   1.000
_cell.length_b   1.000
_cell.length_c   1.000
_cell.angle_alpha   90.00
_cell.angle_beta   90.00
_cell.angle_gamma   90.00
#
_symmetry.space_group_name_H-M   'P 1'
#
loop_
_entity.id
_entity.type
_entity.pdbx_description
1 polymer ?
#
loop_
_entity_poly.entity_id
_entity_poly.type
_entity_poly.pdbx_seq_one_letter_code
_entity_poly.pdbx_strand_id
1 'polypeptide(L)'
;GRYTLLDHASALQRVMPRAAAQGVDIVVGGPYSSGVLVGGKHFEYQPAPAEILAKVQRIQAIADKHAVPIKAAALQFALAHPAVAAVIPGASRPERIAEDQAALKAVIPAEFWHELRAQKLVEQGAVLPIDKA
;
A
#
# COMPACT_ATOMS: atom_id res chain seq x y z
N GLY A 1 9.39 7.01 -8.95
CA GLY A 1 9.30 6.39 -7.65
C GLY A 1 8.03 5.59 -7.49
N ARG A 2 8.02 4.68 -6.53
CA ARG A 2 6.85 3.87 -6.23
C ARG A 2 6.15 4.39 -4.99
N TYR A 3 4.85 4.20 -4.95
CA TYR A 3 4.06 4.53 -3.76
C TYR A 3 3.17 3.34 -3.39
N THR A 4 3.75 2.40 -2.66
CA THR A 4 3.06 1.19 -2.17
C THR A 4 3.29 1.04 -0.68
N LEU A 5 2.51 0.20 -0.03
CA LEU A 5 2.69 -0.12 1.39
C LEU A 5 4.11 -0.60 1.70
N LEU A 6 4.72 -1.29 0.75
CA LEU A 6 6.05 -1.88 0.90
C LEU A 6 7.18 -0.88 0.58
N ASP A 7 6.96 0.00 -0.39
CA ASP A 7 7.98 0.91 -0.91
C ASP A 7 7.34 2.26 -1.22
N HIS A 8 7.56 3.26 -0.37
CA HIS A 8 6.93 4.56 -0.52
C HIS A 8 7.82 5.75 -0.13
N ALA A 9 8.96 5.51 0.50
CA ALA A 9 9.76 6.60 1.09
C ALA A 9 10.17 7.66 0.06
N SER A 10 10.70 7.25 -1.09
CA SER A 10 11.18 8.19 -2.12
C SER A 10 10.05 9.03 -2.69
N ALA A 11 8.92 8.40 -3.05
CA ALA A 11 7.77 9.12 -3.60
C ALA A 11 7.17 10.06 -2.55
N LEU A 12 7.07 9.61 -1.30
CA LEU A 12 6.53 10.41 -0.22
C LEU A 12 7.34 11.69 0.01
N GLN A 13 8.66 11.61 -0.10
CA GLN A 13 9.55 12.75 0.15
C GLN A 13 9.68 13.70 -1.03
N ARG A 14 9.57 13.20 -2.27
CA ARG A 14 9.87 13.97 -3.48
C ARG A 14 8.66 14.27 -4.35
N VAL A 15 7.91 13.23 -4.73
CA VAL A 15 6.84 13.37 -5.74
C VAL A 15 5.57 13.92 -5.11
N MET A 16 5.15 13.36 -3.97
CA MET A 16 3.87 13.71 -3.35
C MET A 16 3.78 15.17 -2.93
N PRO A 17 4.81 15.75 -2.27
CA PRO A 17 4.74 17.16 -1.91
C PRO A 17 4.69 18.09 -3.11
N ARG A 18 5.39 17.76 -4.19
CA ARG A 18 5.36 18.57 -5.41
C ARG A 18 4.01 18.50 -6.09
N ALA A 19 3.43 17.32 -6.18
CA ALA A 19 2.10 17.16 -6.78
C ALA A 19 1.06 17.93 -5.98
N ALA A 20 1.08 17.81 -4.66
CA ALA A 20 0.15 18.52 -3.79
C ALA A 20 0.30 20.04 -3.92
N ALA A 21 1.54 20.54 -3.94
CA ALA A 21 1.82 21.97 -4.06
C ALA A 21 1.38 22.56 -5.41
N GLN A 22 1.42 21.77 -6.48
CA GLN A 22 1.04 22.21 -7.82
C GLN A 22 -0.41 21.87 -8.18
N GLY A 23 -1.17 21.26 -7.27
CA GLY A 23 -2.54 20.84 -7.54
C GLY A 23 -2.64 19.72 -8.57
N VAL A 24 -1.62 18.87 -8.66
CA VAL A 24 -1.58 17.74 -9.59
C VAL A 24 -2.00 16.48 -8.88
N ASP A 25 -2.96 15.76 -9.44
CA ASP A 25 -3.41 14.49 -8.93
C ASP A 25 -2.47 13.36 -9.37
N ILE A 26 -2.31 12.37 -8.49
CA ILE A 26 -1.48 11.20 -8.73
C ILE A 26 -2.37 9.97 -8.95
N VAL A 27 -2.04 9.17 -9.95
CA VAL A 27 -2.62 7.84 -10.15
C VAL A 27 -1.54 6.82 -9.81
N VAL A 28 -1.81 5.95 -8.86
CA VAL A 28 -0.83 4.94 -8.40
C VAL A 28 -1.04 3.65 -9.17
N GLY A 29 -0.02 3.21 -9.91
CA GLY A 29 0.03 1.89 -10.53
C GLY A 29 0.82 0.92 -9.66
N GLY A 30 0.52 -0.38 -9.77
CA GLY A 30 1.25 -1.43 -9.07
C GLY A 30 1.18 -1.38 -7.54
N PRO A 31 -0.01 -1.18 -6.93
CA PRO A 31 -0.11 -1.05 -5.48
C PRO A 31 0.30 -2.30 -4.71
N TYR A 32 0.40 -3.44 -5.39
CA TYR A 32 0.80 -4.72 -4.78
C TYR A 32 2.29 -5.02 -4.96
N SER A 33 3.08 -4.05 -5.43
CA SER A 33 4.52 -4.21 -5.66
C SER A 33 4.84 -5.44 -6.52
N SER A 34 4.25 -5.48 -7.73
CA SER A 34 4.37 -6.60 -8.68
C SER A 34 3.87 -7.94 -8.12
N GLY A 35 2.93 -7.89 -7.18
CA GLY A 35 2.28 -9.05 -6.60
C GLY A 35 2.89 -9.55 -5.29
N VAL A 36 4.06 -9.08 -4.90
CA VAL A 36 4.73 -9.58 -3.69
C VAL A 36 3.90 -9.33 -2.42
N LEU A 37 3.16 -8.23 -2.36
CA LEU A 37 2.29 -7.92 -1.22
C LEU A 37 1.07 -8.82 -1.10
N VAL A 38 0.71 -9.54 -2.17
CA VAL A 38 -0.45 -10.44 -2.17
C VAL A 38 -0.05 -11.90 -2.38
N GLY A 39 1.15 -12.26 -1.92
CA GLY A 39 1.64 -13.64 -1.96
C GLY A 39 2.46 -14.00 -3.20
N GLY A 40 2.69 -13.06 -4.11
CA GLY A 40 3.55 -13.27 -5.27
C GLY A 40 5.03 -13.27 -4.89
N LYS A 41 5.88 -13.63 -5.83
CA LYS A 41 7.33 -13.75 -5.63
C LYS A 41 8.13 -12.67 -6.36
N HIS A 42 7.45 -11.68 -6.98
CA HIS A 42 8.09 -10.65 -7.76
C HIS A 42 7.97 -9.29 -7.09
N PHE A 43 9.04 -8.51 -7.19
CA PHE A 43 9.09 -7.12 -6.77
C PHE A 43 9.75 -6.32 -7.89
N GLU A 44 9.12 -5.21 -8.30
CA GLU A 44 9.56 -4.39 -9.43
C GLU A 44 9.75 -5.20 -10.73
N TYR A 45 8.83 -6.15 -10.96
CA TYR A 45 8.83 -7.03 -12.13
C TYR A 45 10.02 -8.00 -12.19
N GLN A 46 10.68 -8.23 -11.07
CA GLN A 46 11.81 -9.16 -10.91
C GLN A 46 11.58 -10.03 -9.68
N PRO A 47 12.29 -11.15 -9.53
CA PRO A 47 12.23 -11.92 -8.29
C PRO A 47 12.54 -11.05 -7.07
N ALA A 48 11.74 -11.15 -6.02
CA ALA A 48 11.87 -10.29 -4.85
C ALA A 48 13.13 -10.63 -4.04
N PRO A 49 13.94 -9.62 -3.63
CA PRO A 49 15.07 -9.84 -2.72
C PRO A 49 14.59 -10.37 -1.36
N ALA A 50 15.49 -11.07 -0.65
CA ALA A 50 15.18 -11.64 0.66
C ALA A 50 14.74 -10.57 1.67
N GLU A 51 15.33 -9.38 1.64
CA GLU A 51 14.95 -8.26 2.51
C GLU A 51 13.50 -7.83 2.30
N ILE A 52 13.06 -7.77 1.04
CA ILE A 52 11.68 -7.41 0.70
C ILE A 52 10.72 -8.49 1.17
N LEU A 53 11.06 -9.76 0.96
CA LEU A 53 10.23 -10.87 1.44
C LEU A 53 10.11 -10.87 2.96
N ALA A 54 11.19 -10.57 3.68
CA ALA A 54 11.16 -10.47 5.13
C ALA A 54 10.24 -9.34 5.60
N LYS A 55 10.29 -8.18 4.94
CA LYS A 55 9.39 -7.05 5.24
C LYS A 55 7.93 -7.42 4.99
N VAL A 56 7.65 -8.09 3.88
CA VAL A 56 6.29 -8.58 3.57
C VAL A 56 5.80 -9.53 4.66
N GLN A 57 6.65 -10.45 5.11
CA GLN A 57 6.27 -11.38 6.18
C GLN A 57 5.93 -10.66 7.48
N ARG A 58 6.67 -9.62 7.83
CA ARG A 58 6.37 -8.81 9.03
C ARG A 58 5.03 -8.08 8.89
N ILE A 59 4.76 -7.50 7.74
CA ILE A 59 3.47 -6.85 7.47
C ILE A 59 2.35 -7.88 7.51
N GLN A 60 2.56 -9.05 6.91
CA GLN A 60 1.57 -10.12 6.89
C GLN A 60 1.25 -10.63 8.31
N ALA A 61 2.27 -10.77 9.16
CA ALA A 61 2.06 -11.20 10.53
C ALA A 61 1.17 -10.21 11.31
N ILE A 62 1.38 -8.92 11.11
CA ILE A 62 0.55 -7.89 11.74
C ILE A 62 -0.86 -7.92 11.16
N ALA A 63 -1.00 -8.10 9.84
CA ALA A 63 -2.30 -8.23 9.20
C ALA A 63 -3.07 -9.44 9.74
N ASP A 64 -2.41 -10.57 9.90
CA ASP A 64 -3.03 -11.78 10.45
C ASP A 64 -3.47 -11.58 11.90
N LYS A 65 -2.65 -10.90 12.70
CA LYS A 65 -2.97 -10.58 14.09
C LYS A 65 -4.26 -9.77 14.23
N HIS A 66 -4.50 -8.86 13.31
CA HIS A 66 -5.68 -7.98 13.32
C HIS A 66 -6.79 -8.46 12.39
N ALA A 67 -6.64 -9.65 11.78
CA ALA A 67 -7.58 -10.20 10.80
C ALA A 67 -7.81 -9.25 9.61
N VAL A 68 -6.75 -8.63 9.13
CA VAL A 68 -6.78 -7.67 8.02
C VAL A 68 -6.32 -8.35 6.73
N PRO A 69 -7.11 -8.33 5.64
CA PRO A 69 -6.62 -8.77 4.34
C PRO A 69 -5.51 -7.82 3.87
N ILE A 70 -4.32 -8.36 3.57
CA ILE A 70 -3.18 -7.52 3.17
C ILE A 70 -3.47 -6.75 1.87
N LYS A 71 -4.27 -7.34 0.98
CA LYS A 71 -4.71 -6.68 -0.25
C LYS A 71 -5.49 -5.41 0.04
N ALA A 72 -6.39 -5.46 1.03
CA ALA A 72 -7.15 -4.29 1.46
C ALA A 72 -6.24 -3.21 2.04
N ALA A 73 -5.26 -3.61 2.87
CA ALA A 73 -4.30 -2.68 3.43
C ALA A 73 -3.46 -1.99 2.35
N ALA A 74 -3.02 -2.73 1.35
CA ALA A 74 -2.22 -2.18 0.26
C ALA A 74 -2.99 -1.14 -0.55
N LEU A 75 -4.24 -1.42 -0.90
CA LEU A 75 -5.07 -0.48 -1.66
C LEU A 75 -5.43 0.75 -0.84
N GLN A 76 -5.85 0.56 0.39
CA GLN A 76 -6.26 1.68 1.24
C GLN A 76 -5.07 2.57 1.63
N PHE A 77 -3.88 1.98 1.80
CA PHE A 77 -2.67 2.76 2.02
C PHE A 77 -2.41 3.72 0.86
N ALA A 78 -2.43 3.22 -0.37
CA ALA A 78 -2.15 4.05 -1.54
C ALA A 78 -3.18 5.19 -1.68
N LEU A 79 -4.45 4.92 -1.40
CA LEU A 79 -5.52 5.92 -1.51
C LEU A 79 -5.60 6.88 -0.34
N ALA A 80 -4.90 6.63 0.76
CA ALA A 80 -4.95 7.51 1.93
C ALA A 80 -4.27 8.85 1.71
N HIS A 81 -3.27 8.92 0.82
CA HIS A 81 -2.56 10.16 0.57
C HIS A 81 -3.44 11.15 -0.21
N PRO A 82 -3.54 12.42 0.24
CA PRO A 82 -4.44 13.40 -0.40
C PRO A 82 -4.14 13.67 -1.87
N ALA A 83 -2.89 13.51 -2.32
CA ALA A 83 -2.52 13.72 -3.72
C ALA A 83 -2.91 12.55 -4.62
N VAL A 84 -3.30 11.40 -4.07
CA VAL A 84 -3.66 10.21 -4.86
C VAL A 84 -5.14 10.26 -5.19
N ALA A 85 -5.45 10.33 -6.48
CA ALA A 85 -6.83 10.35 -6.98
C ALA A 85 -7.36 8.94 -7.25
N ALA A 86 -6.49 8.00 -7.66
CA ALA A 86 -6.90 6.66 -8.05
C ALA A 86 -5.74 5.69 -7.98
N VAL A 87 -6.06 4.39 -7.92
CA VAL A 87 -5.08 3.30 -8.01
C VAL A 87 -5.44 2.39 -9.19
N ILE A 88 -4.41 1.82 -9.82
CA ILE A 88 -4.55 0.84 -10.89
C ILE A 88 -3.92 -0.46 -10.43
N PRO A 89 -4.72 -1.39 -9.87
CA PRO A 89 -4.16 -2.62 -9.30
C PRO A 89 -3.73 -3.66 -10.32
N GLY A 90 -4.12 -3.53 -11.56
CA GLY A 90 -3.84 -4.52 -12.59
C GLY A 90 -4.62 -5.82 -12.36
N ALA A 91 -5.45 -6.19 -13.32
CA ALA A 91 -6.26 -7.40 -13.21
C ALA A 91 -6.17 -8.19 -14.51
N SER A 92 -5.85 -9.48 -14.40
CA SER A 92 -5.82 -10.41 -15.53
C SER A 92 -7.11 -11.22 -15.64
N ARG A 93 -8.01 -11.13 -14.63
CA ARG A 93 -9.28 -11.86 -14.57
C ARG A 93 -10.37 -10.99 -13.98
N PRO A 94 -11.63 -11.11 -14.45
CA PRO A 94 -12.75 -10.31 -13.93
C PRO A 94 -12.95 -10.44 -12.41
N GLU A 95 -12.72 -11.63 -11.86
CA GLU A 95 -12.87 -11.88 -10.42
C GLU A 95 -11.97 -10.97 -9.58
N ARG A 96 -10.81 -10.59 -10.10
CA ARG A 96 -9.87 -9.71 -9.38
C ARG A 96 -10.42 -8.29 -9.25
N ILE A 97 -11.20 -7.84 -10.20
CA ILE A 97 -11.83 -6.51 -10.11
C ILE A 97 -12.81 -6.47 -8.95
N ALA A 98 -13.65 -7.50 -8.80
CA ALA A 98 -14.57 -7.61 -7.69
C ALA A 98 -13.85 -7.71 -6.35
N GLU A 99 -12.76 -8.47 -6.28
CA GLU A 99 -11.91 -8.57 -5.09
C GLU A 99 -11.31 -7.22 -4.70
N ASP A 100 -10.84 -6.46 -5.68
CA ASP A 100 -10.27 -5.12 -5.44
C ASP A 100 -11.31 -4.15 -4.92
N GLN A 101 -12.52 -4.20 -5.46
CA GLN A 101 -13.63 -3.38 -4.97
C GLN A 101 -14.01 -3.73 -3.53
N ALA A 102 -14.07 -5.02 -3.22
CA ALA A 102 -14.33 -5.48 -1.86
C ALA A 102 -13.22 -5.04 -0.90
N ALA A 103 -11.96 -5.11 -1.34
CA ALA A 103 -10.82 -4.70 -0.54
C ALA A 103 -10.86 -3.21 -0.18
N LEU A 104 -11.32 -2.35 -1.08
CA LEU A 104 -11.46 -0.93 -0.82
C LEU A 104 -12.53 -0.62 0.23
N LYS A 105 -13.50 -1.49 0.39
CA LYS A 105 -14.60 -1.34 1.36
C LYS A 105 -14.34 -2.06 2.68
N ALA A 106 -13.27 -2.85 2.78
CA ALA A 106 -12.96 -3.59 3.99
C ALA A 106 -12.69 -2.64 5.16
N VAL A 107 -13.19 -2.99 6.33
CA VAL A 107 -12.94 -2.24 7.56
C VAL A 107 -11.63 -2.72 8.17
N ILE A 108 -10.67 -1.80 8.30
CA ILE A 108 -9.36 -2.09 8.88
C ILE A 108 -9.26 -1.38 10.22
N PRO A 109 -8.96 -2.11 11.33
CA PRO A 109 -8.84 -1.48 12.64
C PRO A 109 -7.71 -0.45 12.68
N ALA A 110 -7.88 0.64 13.41
CA ALA A 110 -6.85 1.65 13.56
C ALA A 110 -5.58 1.10 14.19
N GLU A 111 -5.69 0.12 15.07
CA GLU A 111 -4.55 -0.53 15.73
C GLU A 111 -3.59 -1.18 14.73
N PHE A 112 -4.10 -1.70 13.62
CA PHE A 112 -3.27 -2.24 12.54
C PHE A 112 -2.30 -1.19 12.02
N TRP A 113 -2.81 -0.01 11.71
CA TRP A 113 -2.00 1.11 11.19
C TRP A 113 -1.03 1.64 12.23
N HIS A 114 -1.47 1.74 13.48
CA HIS A 114 -0.61 2.16 14.58
C HIS A 114 0.55 1.20 14.79
N GLU A 115 0.30 -0.09 14.70
CA GLU A 115 1.35 -1.10 14.87
C GLU A 115 2.36 -1.05 13.71
N LEU A 116 1.90 -0.88 12.46
CA LEU A 116 2.81 -0.70 11.32
C LEU A 116 3.73 0.50 11.52
N ARG A 117 3.18 1.60 12.02
CA ARG A 117 3.96 2.81 12.29
C ARG A 117 4.93 2.61 13.44
N ALA A 118 4.50 1.95 14.52
CA ALA A 118 5.33 1.66 15.68
C ALA A 118 6.52 0.76 15.34
N GLN A 119 6.33 -0.21 14.44
CA GLN A 119 7.38 -1.10 13.99
C GLN A 119 8.20 -0.56 12.82
N LYS A 120 7.94 0.68 12.42
CA LYS A 120 8.65 1.37 11.33
C LYS A 120 8.55 0.65 9.99
N LEU A 121 7.44 -0.05 9.77
CA LEU A 121 7.14 -0.68 8.49
C LEU A 121 6.56 0.31 7.49
N VAL A 122 6.07 1.45 7.97
CA VAL A 122 5.72 2.61 7.15
C VAL A 122 6.53 3.82 7.62
N GLU A 123 6.81 4.76 6.72
CA GLU A 123 7.49 5.99 7.06
C GLU A 123 6.65 6.82 8.04
N GLN A 124 7.32 7.56 8.94
CA GLN A 124 6.61 8.38 9.93
C GLN A 124 5.74 9.46 9.28
N GLY A 125 6.19 10.01 8.15
CA GLY A 125 5.45 11.01 7.41
C GLY A 125 4.38 10.46 6.49
N ALA A 126 4.21 9.13 6.41
CA ALA A 126 3.20 8.53 5.55
C ALA A 126 1.79 8.84 6.05
N VAL A 127 0.91 9.20 5.12
CA VAL A 127 -0.49 9.43 5.42
C VAL A 127 -1.21 8.09 5.42
N LEU A 128 -1.75 7.71 6.56
CA LEU A 128 -2.50 6.45 6.72
C LEU A 128 -4.00 6.74 6.74
N PRO A 129 -4.85 5.72 6.49
CA PRO A 129 -6.31 5.93 6.53
C PRO A 129 -6.82 6.53 7.83
N ILE A 130 -6.14 6.30 8.96
CA ILE A 130 -6.49 6.87 10.27
C ILE A 130 -6.18 8.36 10.36
N ASP A 131 -5.33 8.89 9.49
CA ASP A 131 -4.95 10.32 9.47
C ASP A 131 -5.90 11.15 8.61
N LYS A 132 -6.79 10.49 7.89
CA LYS A 132 -7.74 11.13 7.00
C LYS A 132 -8.91 11.69 7.82
N ALA A 133 -9.16 12.96 7.64
CA ALA A 133 -10.28 13.63 8.32
C ALA A 133 -11.62 13.19 7.68
#